data_c186b67087d6f04572a32cfa8677f467
#
_entry.id   c186b67087d6f04572a32cfa8677f467
#
_cell.length_a   1.000
_cell.length_b   1.000
_cell.length_c   1.000
_cell.angle_alpha   90.00
_cell.angle_beta   90.00
_cell.angle_gamma   90.00
#
_symmetry.space_group_name_H-M   'P 1'
#
loop_
_entity.id
_entity.type
_entity.pdbx_description
1 polymer ?
#
loop_
_entity_poly.entity_id
_entity_poly.type
_entity_poly.pdbx_seq_one_letter_code
_entity_poly.pdbx_strand_id
1 'polypeptide(L)'
;LLACENVNNKGHELEVIPGVEISTNYDNTEIHVVGLFIDYNDNEFNSFLNKQLSSRDERNKRVCERFQNIGINITYEDMLKTYGDAVITRAHFADRLVAIGAVGDRNEAFDRYLGQGKPCFVPRAKVDPAEAIERIHQAGGIAILAHPVLYHLGNAQMNKLLDHMCSAGLDGIEAIYSTYKMGDELSIRRIASERNLLISGGSDYHGKNKPHIQLGTGMGHLFVPYELLDKMKDSMSITNTQKETYDE
;
A
#
# COMPACT_ATOMS: atom_id res chain seq x y z
N LEU A 1 -3.60 -7.95 13.39
CA LEU A 1 -3.57 -8.15 14.85
C LEU A 1 -4.28 -9.43 15.24
N LEU A 2 -5.59 -9.51 15.13
CA LEU A 2 -6.39 -10.70 15.49
C LEU A 2 -5.93 -11.98 14.78
N ALA A 3 -5.39 -11.90 13.54
CA ALA A 3 -4.87 -13.05 12.82
C ALA A 3 -3.59 -13.59 13.46
N CYS A 4 -2.63 -12.72 13.81
CA CYS A 4 -1.38 -13.10 14.48
C CYS A 4 -1.66 -13.74 15.84
N GLU A 5 -2.54 -13.13 16.65
CA GLU A 5 -2.92 -13.65 17.96
C GLU A 5 -3.66 -14.99 17.86
N ASN A 6 -4.59 -15.14 16.91
CA ASN A 6 -5.36 -16.37 16.74
C ASN A 6 -4.51 -17.55 16.25
N VAL A 7 -3.52 -17.32 15.39
CA VAL A 7 -2.62 -18.36 14.87
C VAL A 7 -1.70 -18.85 15.98
N ASN A 8 -1.06 -17.93 16.72
CA ASN A 8 -0.16 -18.28 17.82
C ASN A 8 -0.88 -19.04 18.95
N ASN A 9 -2.14 -18.72 19.24
CA ASN A 9 -2.92 -19.34 20.31
C ASN A 9 -3.52 -20.71 19.94
N LYS A 10 -3.58 -21.08 18.64
CA LYS A 10 -4.23 -22.33 18.17
C LYS A 10 -3.24 -23.39 17.71
N GLY A 11 -1.93 -23.16 17.78
CA GLY A 11 -0.91 -24.13 17.39
C GLY A 11 -0.93 -24.50 15.90
N HIS A 12 -1.34 -23.59 15.02
CA HIS A 12 -1.30 -23.80 13.58
C HIS A 12 0.15 -23.65 13.08
N GLU A 13 0.55 -24.47 12.10
CA GLU A 13 1.84 -24.35 11.39
C GLU A 13 1.86 -23.16 10.38
N LEU A 14 1.09 -22.09 10.65
CA LEU A 14 0.99 -20.92 9.82
C LEU A 14 1.66 -19.74 10.51
N GLU A 15 2.65 -19.14 9.85
CA GLU A 15 3.26 -17.91 10.31
C GLU A 15 2.54 -16.70 9.72
N VAL A 16 2.17 -15.74 10.57
CA VAL A 16 1.56 -14.47 10.16
C VAL A 16 2.51 -13.32 10.45
N ILE A 17 2.97 -12.67 9.40
CA ILE A 17 3.85 -11.51 9.50
C ILE A 17 3.00 -10.24 9.59
N PRO A 18 3.13 -9.44 10.67
CA PRO A 18 2.46 -8.15 10.74
C PRO A 18 3.00 -7.19 9.69
N GLY A 19 2.10 -6.49 9.01
CA GLY A 19 2.49 -5.55 7.98
C GLY A 19 1.43 -4.49 7.72
N VAL A 20 1.82 -3.48 6.96
CA VAL A 20 0.97 -2.37 6.53
C VAL A 20 1.36 -1.91 5.14
N GLU A 21 0.39 -1.46 4.35
CA GLU A 21 0.64 -0.74 3.10
C GLU A 21 0.33 0.74 3.29
N ILE A 22 1.35 1.58 3.12
CA ILE A 22 1.29 3.03 3.27
C ILE A 22 1.23 3.68 1.90
N SER A 23 0.13 4.41 1.62
CA SER A 23 0.05 5.23 0.41
C SER A 23 0.86 6.50 0.59
N THR A 24 1.85 6.70 -0.25
CA THR A 24 2.74 7.86 -0.29
C THR A 24 2.57 8.63 -1.61
N ASN A 25 3.28 9.72 -1.80
CA ASN A 25 3.25 10.45 -3.05
C ASN A 25 4.66 10.96 -3.40
N TYR A 26 5.11 10.63 -4.60
CA TYR A 26 6.36 11.12 -5.16
C TYR A 26 6.10 11.72 -6.54
N ASP A 27 6.52 12.96 -6.75
CA ASP A 27 6.37 13.68 -8.04
C ASP A 27 4.94 13.60 -8.63
N ASN A 28 3.92 13.80 -7.77
CA ASN A 28 2.49 13.69 -8.06
C ASN A 28 1.98 12.27 -8.42
N THR A 29 2.81 11.25 -8.31
CA THR A 29 2.42 9.84 -8.47
C THR A 29 2.18 9.23 -7.08
N GLU A 30 1.06 8.51 -6.92
CA GLU A 30 0.80 7.72 -5.72
C GLU A 30 1.68 6.49 -5.73
N ILE A 31 2.53 6.35 -4.72
CA ILE A 31 3.48 5.25 -4.54
C ILE A 31 3.12 4.53 -3.25
N HIS A 32 3.13 3.21 -3.26
CA HIS A 32 2.84 2.41 -2.09
C HIS A 32 4.12 1.80 -1.51
N VAL A 33 4.23 1.89 -0.19
CA VAL A 33 5.31 1.28 0.58
C VAL A 33 4.71 0.26 1.53
N VAL A 34 5.11 -0.99 1.40
CA VAL A 34 4.71 -2.06 2.31
C VAL A 34 5.76 -2.17 3.41
N GLY A 35 5.31 -2.05 4.66
CA GLY A 35 6.10 -2.41 5.84
C GLY A 35 5.78 -3.83 6.27
N LEU A 36 6.79 -4.67 6.47
CA LEU A 36 6.67 -6.02 7.01
C LEU A 36 7.42 -6.11 8.34
N PHE A 37 7.03 -7.05 9.20
CA PHE A 37 7.62 -7.30 10.53
C PHE A 37 7.53 -6.12 11.51
N ILE A 38 6.61 -5.20 11.29
CA ILE A 38 6.43 -4.03 12.15
C ILE A 38 6.01 -4.42 13.57
N ASP A 39 6.53 -3.72 14.57
CA ASP A 39 5.94 -3.77 15.90
C ASP A 39 4.62 -2.98 15.91
N TYR A 40 3.52 -3.70 15.83
CA TYR A 40 2.18 -3.13 15.83
C TYR A 40 1.76 -2.52 17.18
N ASN A 41 2.55 -2.69 18.24
CA ASN A 41 2.36 -2.03 19.54
C ASN A 41 3.15 -0.72 19.64
N ASP A 42 3.99 -0.38 18.65
CA ASP A 42 4.73 0.88 18.64
C ASP A 42 3.77 2.07 18.62
N ASN A 43 3.83 2.91 19.67
CA ASN A 43 2.91 4.03 19.85
C ASN A 43 3.15 5.17 18.86
N GLU A 44 4.39 5.41 18.45
CA GLU A 44 4.72 6.47 17.51
C GLU A 44 4.27 6.09 16.10
N PHE A 45 4.49 4.83 15.72
CA PHE A 45 4.01 4.30 14.45
C PHE A 45 2.48 4.30 14.38
N ASN A 46 1.81 3.87 15.44
CA ASN A 46 0.35 3.92 15.53
C ASN A 46 -0.19 5.36 15.46
N SER A 47 0.49 6.32 16.09
CA SER A 47 0.14 7.74 15.99
C SER A 47 0.30 8.27 14.58
N PHE A 48 1.38 7.89 13.89
CA PHE A 48 1.59 8.22 12.48
C PHE A 48 0.48 7.65 11.60
N LEU A 49 0.11 6.37 11.74
CA LEU A 49 -0.97 5.74 10.96
C LEU A 49 -2.32 6.42 11.25
N ASN A 50 -2.64 6.72 12.51
CA ASN A 50 -3.86 7.42 12.90
C ASN A 50 -3.95 8.83 12.28
N LYS A 51 -2.84 9.56 12.20
CA LYS A 51 -2.77 10.84 11.50
C LYS A 51 -3.08 10.70 10.01
N GLN A 52 -2.59 9.61 9.37
CA GLN A 52 -2.91 9.34 7.97
C GLN A 52 -4.40 9.02 7.76
N LEU A 53 -5.00 8.25 8.69
CA LEU A 53 -6.44 7.94 8.67
C LEU A 53 -7.28 9.21 8.84
N SER A 54 -6.98 10.04 9.84
CA SER A 54 -7.70 11.30 10.10
C SER A 54 -7.61 12.26 8.90
N SER A 55 -6.44 12.39 8.29
CA SER A 55 -6.25 13.18 7.06
C SER A 55 -7.07 12.64 5.89
N ARG A 56 -7.26 11.31 5.82
CA ARG A 56 -8.13 10.67 4.81
C ARG A 56 -9.59 11.00 5.05
N ASP A 57 -10.04 10.96 6.29
CA ASP A 57 -11.42 11.28 6.66
C ASP A 57 -11.77 12.73 6.37
N GLU A 58 -10.88 13.67 6.71
CA GLU A 58 -11.05 15.07 6.34
C GLU A 58 -11.10 15.28 4.84
N ARG A 59 -10.23 14.60 4.08
CA ARG A 59 -10.27 14.62 2.64
C ARG A 59 -11.60 14.08 2.11
N ASN A 60 -12.10 12.97 2.66
CA ASN A 60 -13.37 12.36 2.26
C ASN A 60 -14.56 13.30 2.53
N LYS A 61 -14.58 13.99 3.65
CA LYS A 61 -15.58 15.03 3.96
C LYS A 61 -15.56 16.13 2.91
N ARG A 62 -14.37 16.64 2.53
CA ARG A 62 -14.22 17.66 1.47
C ARG A 62 -14.67 17.14 0.10
N VAL A 63 -14.48 15.85 -0.20
CA VAL A 63 -15.02 15.24 -1.43
C VAL A 63 -16.55 15.28 -1.43
N CYS A 64 -17.20 14.95 -0.29
CA CYS A 64 -18.65 15.03 -0.14
C CYS A 64 -19.15 16.48 -0.33
N GLU A 65 -18.49 17.46 0.31
CA GLU A 65 -18.83 18.88 0.14
C GLU A 65 -18.78 19.30 -1.34
N ARG A 66 -17.74 18.87 -2.07
CA ARG A 66 -17.63 19.17 -3.51
C ARG A 66 -18.75 18.52 -4.33
N PHE A 67 -19.17 17.29 -4.01
CA PHE A 67 -20.32 16.66 -4.64
C PHE A 67 -21.60 17.43 -4.37
N GLN A 68 -21.85 17.83 -3.13
CA GLN A 68 -23.02 18.63 -2.76
C GLN A 68 -23.06 19.97 -3.50
N ASN A 69 -21.90 20.64 -3.65
CA ASN A 69 -21.79 21.91 -4.37
C ASN A 69 -22.17 21.81 -5.86
N ILE A 70 -22.09 20.63 -6.46
CA ILE A 70 -22.50 20.37 -7.84
C ILE A 70 -23.85 19.63 -7.93
N GLY A 71 -24.62 19.59 -6.84
CA GLY A 71 -25.96 19.01 -6.81
C GLY A 71 -26.02 17.48 -6.67
N ILE A 72 -24.91 16.81 -6.37
CA ILE A 72 -24.87 15.36 -6.11
C ILE A 72 -24.91 15.14 -4.60
N ASN A 73 -26.03 14.60 -4.09
CA ASN A 73 -26.23 14.42 -2.66
C ASN A 73 -25.54 13.15 -2.16
N ILE A 74 -24.26 13.27 -1.82
CA ILE A 74 -23.45 12.24 -1.13
C ILE A 74 -22.92 12.87 0.15
N THR A 75 -23.25 12.27 1.31
CA THR A 75 -22.74 12.69 2.61
C THR A 75 -21.69 11.72 3.12
N TYR A 76 -20.80 12.19 4.02
CA TYR A 76 -19.81 11.31 4.63
C TYR A 76 -20.46 10.27 5.52
N GLU A 77 -21.59 10.61 6.18
CA GLU A 77 -22.38 9.66 6.98
C GLU A 77 -22.96 8.53 6.12
N ASP A 78 -23.46 8.84 4.92
CA ASP A 78 -23.95 7.83 3.99
C ASP A 78 -22.85 6.90 3.53
N MET A 79 -21.63 7.43 3.32
CA MET A 79 -20.45 6.63 2.98
C MET A 79 -20.08 5.68 4.13
N LEU A 80 -20.05 6.17 5.37
CA LEU A 80 -19.79 5.33 6.54
C LEU A 80 -20.87 4.24 6.73
N LYS A 81 -22.13 4.57 6.58
CA LYS A 81 -23.23 3.58 6.65
C LYS A 81 -23.12 2.50 5.56
N THR A 82 -22.70 2.91 4.35
CA THR A 82 -22.62 1.98 3.20
C THR A 82 -21.44 1.03 3.27
N TYR A 83 -20.28 1.52 3.76
CA TYR A 83 -19.01 0.79 3.71
C TYR A 83 -18.50 0.33 5.09
N GLY A 84 -19.19 0.71 6.18
CA GLY A 84 -18.87 0.28 7.54
C GLY A 84 -17.45 0.65 7.97
N ASP A 85 -16.74 -0.33 8.51
CA ASP A 85 -15.36 -0.17 9.00
C ASP A 85 -14.29 -0.13 7.88
N ALA A 86 -14.70 -0.19 6.62
CA ALA A 86 -13.77 -0.13 5.51
C ALA A 86 -13.15 1.26 5.38
N VAL A 87 -11.87 1.32 5.07
CA VAL A 87 -11.18 2.58 4.74
C VAL A 87 -11.74 3.15 3.45
N ILE A 88 -12.49 4.26 3.53
CA ILE A 88 -13.14 4.88 2.39
C ILE A 88 -12.11 5.47 1.43
N THR A 89 -12.16 5.02 0.17
CA THR A 89 -11.27 5.43 -0.92
C THR A 89 -12.05 6.13 -2.04
N ARG A 90 -11.34 6.66 -3.04
CA ARG A 90 -11.98 7.22 -4.25
C ARG A 90 -12.82 6.18 -5.02
N ALA A 91 -12.40 4.91 -4.98
CA ALA A 91 -13.17 3.82 -5.61
C ALA A 91 -14.55 3.65 -4.96
N HIS A 92 -14.65 3.78 -3.63
CA HIS A 92 -15.95 3.75 -2.93
C HIS A 92 -16.86 4.92 -3.33
N PHE A 93 -16.31 6.11 -3.56
CA PHE A 93 -17.09 7.23 -4.11
C PHE A 93 -17.55 6.95 -5.54
N ALA A 94 -16.69 6.34 -6.37
CA ALA A 94 -17.09 5.94 -7.73
C ALA A 94 -18.23 4.92 -7.70
N ASP A 95 -18.15 3.91 -6.82
CA ASP A 95 -19.21 2.93 -6.61
C ASP A 95 -20.52 3.58 -6.16
N ARG A 96 -20.42 4.54 -5.24
CA ARG A 96 -21.59 5.27 -4.77
C ARG A 96 -22.26 6.08 -5.88
N LEU A 97 -21.47 6.73 -6.75
CA LEU A 97 -21.98 7.46 -7.91
C LEU A 97 -22.71 6.53 -8.89
N VAL A 98 -22.18 5.34 -9.15
CA VAL A 98 -22.85 4.31 -9.96
C VAL A 98 -24.14 3.85 -9.28
N ALA A 99 -24.11 3.55 -7.99
CA ALA A 99 -25.25 3.06 -7.24
C ALA A 99 -26.45 4.04 -7.20
N ILE A 100 -26.17 5.35 -7.20
CA ILE A 100 -27.21 6.40 -7.25
C ILE A 100 -27.57 6.83 -8.67
N GLY A 101 -27.01 6.19 -9.70
CA GLY A 101 -27.29 6.49 -11.11
C GLY A 101 -26.72 7.81 -11.62
N ALA A 102 -25.76 8.42 -10.93
CA ALA A 102 -25.11 9.67 -11.36
C ALA A 102 -24.12 9.47 -12.50
N VAL A 103 -23.62 8.24 -12.66
CA VAL A 103 -22.71 7.76 -13.73
C VAL A 103 -23.03 6.31 -14.09
N GLY A 104 -22.63 5.87 -15.28
CA GLY A 104 -22.85 4.50 -15.76
C GLY A 104 -21.85 3.49 -15.20
N ASP A 105 -20.62 3.90 -14.98
CA ASP A 105 -19.54 3.05 -14.47
C ASP A 105 -18.48 3.83 -13.68
N ARG A 106 -17.51 3.09 -13.09
CA ARG A 106 -16.40 3.68 -12.32
C ARG A 106 -15.51 4.58 -13.17
N ASN A 107 -15.25 4.23 -14.44
CA ASN A 107 -14.38 5.02 -15.31
C ASN A 107 -14.99 6.40 -15.55
N GLU A 108 -16.28 6.45 -15.86
CA GLU A 108 -17.03 7.71 -15.99
C GLU A 108 -16.97 8.54 -14.70
N ALA A 109 -17.06 7.91 -13.51
CA ALA A 109 -16.93 8.61 -12.24
C ALA A 109 -15.57 9.30 -12.07
N PHE A 110 -14.48 8.63 -12.46
CA PHE A 110 -13.14 9.21 -12.41
C PHE A 110 -12.95 10.29 -13.47
N ASP A 111 -13.42 10.08 -14.69
CA ASP A 111 -13.28 11.02 -15.81
C ASP A 111 -14.03 12.32 -15.59
N ARG A 112 -15.21 12.25 -14.96
CA ARG A 112 -16.06 13.44 -14.75
C ARG A 112 -15.80 14.13 -13.42
N TYR A 113 -15.50 13.39 -12.34
CA TYR A 113 -15.57 13.94 -10.98
C TYR A 113 -14.32 13.71 -10.12
N LEU A 114 -13.75 12.49 -10.12
CA LEU A 114 -12.81 12.05 -9.09
C LEU A 114 -11.34 12.03 -9.53
N GLY A 115 -11.07 12.06 -10.84
CA GLY A 115 -9.73 12.08 -11.41
C GLY A 115 -8.97 13.37 -11.09
N GLN A 116 -7.66 13.38 -11.27
CA GLN A 116 -6.84 14.56 -11.05
C GLN A 116 -7.32 15.73 -11.92
N GLY A 117 -7.45 16.92 -11.32
CA GLY A 117 -7.96 18.11 -11.99
C GLY A 117 -9.48 18.17 -12.17
N LYS A 118 -10.23 17.14 -11.72
CA LYS A 118 -11.69 17.10 -11.83
C LYS A 118 -12.37 17.79 -10.63
N PRO A 119 -13.65 18.19 -10.76
CA PRO A 119 -14.34 19.04 -9.78
C PRO A 119 -14.32 18.50 -8.34
N CYS A 120 -14.46 17.19 -8.16
CA CYS A 120 -14.51 16.57 -6.84
C CYS A 120 -13.17 15.92 -6.42
N PHE A 121 -12.10 16.16 -7.18
CA PHE A 121 -10.76 15.71 -6.81
C PHE A 121 -10.22 16.53 -5.64
N VAL A 122 -10.02 15.89 -4.50
CA VAL A 122 -9.31 16.47 -3.34
C VAL A 122 -7.99 15.72 -3.17
N PRO A 123 -6.83 16.41 -3.25
CA PRO A 123 -5.54 15.77 -3.01
C PRO A 123 -5.45 15.31 -1.54
N ARG A 124 -4.66 14.25 -1.29
CA ARG A 124 -4.28 13.84 0.07
C ARG A 124 -3.18 14.75 0.60
N ALA A 125 -3.06 14.80 1.93
CA ALA A 125 -1.80 15.16 2.55
C ALA A 125 -0.73 14.17 2.04
N LYS A 126 0.35 14.72 1.53
CA LYS A 126 1.41 13.92 0.87
C LYS A 126 2.35 13.40 1.94
N VAL A 127 2.41 12.09 2.13
CA VAL A 127 3.52 11.43 2.82
C VAL A 127 4.56 11.11 1.76
N ASP A 128 5.79 11.50 1.99
CA ASP A 128 6.90 11.14 1.11
C ASP A 128 7.27 9.66 1.32
N PRO A 129 7.63 8.89 0.27
CA PRO A 129 8.11 7.52 0.45
C PRO A 129 9.26 7.39 1.44
N ALA A 130 10.17 8.34 1.50
CA ALA A 130 11.28 8.34 2.46
C ALA A 130 10.78 8.44 3.91
N GLU A 131 9.77 9.27 4.20
CA GLU A 131 9.14 9.34 5.52
C GLU A 131 8.49 8.01 5.90
N ALA A 132 7.80 7.36 4.96
CA ALA A 132 7.18 6.05 5.21
C ALA A 132 8.23 4.97 5.52
N ILE A 133 9.33 4.94 4.78
CA ILE A 133 10.47 4.02 5.01
C ILE A 133 11.04 4.24 6.43
N GLU A 134 11.33 5.49 6.78
CA GLU A 134 11.84 5.84 8.11
C GLU A 134 10.91 5.37 9.24
N ARG A 135 9.59 5.60 9.11
CA ARG A 135 8.61 5.17 10.11
C ARG A 135 8.51 3.65 10.23
N ILE A 136 8.60 2.92 9.12
CA ILE A 136 8.62 1.45 9.12
C ILE A 136 9.88 0.95 9.86
N HIS A 137 11.04 1.53 9.60
CA HIS A 137 12.29 1.16 10.28
C HIS A 137 12.26 1.48 11.78
N GLN A 138 11.70 2.62 12.18
CA GLN A 138 11.52 2.99 13.58
C GLN A 138 10.65 1.97 14.31
N ALA A 139 9.64 1.40 13.64
CA ALA A 139 8.80 0.32 14.15
C ALA A 139 9.43 -1.08 14.02
N GLY A 140 10.73 -1.19 13.73
CA GLY A 140 11.47 -2.45 13.64
C GLY A 140 11.23 -3.26 12.37
N GLY A 141 10.48 -2.73 11.40
CA GLY A 141 10.13 -3.41 10.16
C GLY A 141 11.12 -3.18 9.02
N ILE A 142 10.83 -3.82 7.88
CA ILE A 142 11.49 -3.60 6.58
C ILE A 142 10.53 -2.95 5.60
N ALA A 143 11.04 -2.07 4.74
CA ALA A 143 10.27 -1.29 3.79
C ALA A 143 10.43 -1.83 2.36
N ILE A 144 9.31 -2.12 1.71
CA ILE A 144 9.24 -2.71 0.37
C ILE A 144 8.49 -1.77 -0.58
N LEU A 145 9.04 -1.46 -1.74
CA LEU A 145 8.30 -0.78 -2.81
C LEU A 145 7.28 -1.74 -3.42
N ALA A 146 5.99 -1.45 -3.24
CA ALA A 146 4.90 -2.29 -3.71
C ALA A 146 4.67 -2.11 -5.22
N HIS A 147 4.32 -3.20 -5.90
CA HIS A 147 3.82 -3.29 -7.30
C HIS A 147 4.30 -2.19 -8.27
N PRO A 148 5.61 -1.94 -8.43
CA PRO A 148 6.16 -0.79 -9.17
C PRO A 148 5.73 -0.68 -10.63
N VAL A 149 5.40 -1.79 -11.29
CA VAL A 149 4.92 -1.79 -12.69
C VAL A 149 3.59 -1.05 -12.84
N LEU A 150 2.74 -1.06 -11.79
CA LEU A 150 1.41 -0.41 -11.84
C LEU A 150 1.47 1.12 -11.84
N TYR A 151 2.61 1.71 -11.55
CA TYR A 151 2.77 3.17 -11.63
C TYR A 151 2.94 3.68 -13.05
N HIS A 152 3.20 2.79 -14.03
CA HIS A 152 3.41 3.12 -15.43
C HIS A 152 4.47 4.22 -15.65
N LEU A 153 5.48 4.25 -14.79
CA LEU A 153 6.59 5.21 -14.88
C LEU A 153 7.56 4.78 -16.01
N GLY A 154 8.05 5.78 -16.74
CA GLY A 154 9.17 5.56 -17.64
C GLY A 154 10.46 5.25 -16.87
N ASN A 155 11.46 4.63 -17.53
CA ASN A 155 12.72 4.20 -16.91
C ASN A 155 13.42 5.32 -16.12
N ALA A 156 13.46 6.53 -16.65
CA ALA A 156 14.10 7.67 -15.97
C ALA A 156 13.37 8.07 -14.68
N GLN A 157 12.04 8.06 -14.71
CA GLN A 157 11.22 8.39 -13.53
C GLN A 157 11.31 7.28 -12.48
N MET A 158 11.27 6.01 -12.89
CA MET A 158 11.44 4.86 -12.00
C MET A 158 12.82 4.88 -11.33
N ASN A 159 13.89 5.15 -12.07
CA ASN A 159 15.23 5.26 -11.48
C ASN A 159 15.31 6.41 -10.47
N LYS A 160 14.74 7.58 -10.77
CA LYS A 160 14.71 8.71 -9.85
C LYS A 160 13.94 8.39 -8.56
N LEU A 161 12.81 7.71 -8.67
CA LEU A 161 12.04 7.22 -7.52
C LEU A 161 12.88 6.25 -6.68
N LEU A 162 13.48 5.26 -7.32
CA LEU A 162 14.30 4.25 -6.65
C LEU A 162 15.55 4.87 -5.98
N ASP A 163 16.21 5.83 -6.63
CA ASP A 163 17.34 6.55 -6.04
C ASP A 163 16.92 7.29 -4.78
N HIS A 164 15.76 7.95 -4.80
CA HIS A 164 15.18 8.62 -3.64
C HIS A 164 14.88 7.63 -2.51
N MET A 165 14.18 6.54 -2.81
CA MET A 165 13.79 5.54 -1.80
C MET A 165 15.00 4.75 -1.26
N CYS A 166 15.96 4.37 -2.11
CA CYS A 166 17.19 3.70 -1.67
C CYS A 166 18.05 4.60 -0.78
N SER A 167 18.08 5.91 -1.05
CA SER A 167 18.76 6.88 -0.17
C SER A 167 18.12 6.98 1.22
N ALA A 168 16.84 6.63 1.33
CA ALA A 168 16.11 6.55 2.60
C ALA A 168 16.18 5.15 3.25
N GLY A 169 16.87 4.19 2.62
CA GLY A 169 17.05 2.84 3.15
C GLY A 169 16.01 1.83 2.69
N LEU A 170 15.43 1.96 1.50
CA LEU A 170 14.51 0.95 0.96
C LEU A 170 15.16 -0.44 1.00
N ASP A 171 14.50 -1.41 1.64
CA ASP A 171 15.02 -2.77 1.82
C ASP A 171 14.70 -3.69 0.65
N GLY A 172 13.55 -3.53 0.03
CA GLY A 172 13.11 -4.46 -1.00
C GLY A 172 12.12 -3.89 -2.02
N ILE A 173 11.77 -4.74 -2.98
CA ILE A 173 10.86 -4.39 -4.07
C ILE A 173 9.98 -5.60 -4.41
N GLU A 174 8.69 -5.37 -4.67
CA GLU A 174 7.75 -6.41 -5.07
C GLU A 174 7.94 -6.76 -6.55
N ALA A 175 8.59 -7.92 -6.78
CA ALA A 175 8.87 -8.41 -8.12
C ALA A 175 7.87 -9.47 -8.60
N ILE A 176 7.18 -10.15 -7.68
CA ILE A 176 6.20 -11.20 -7.97
C ILE A 176 4.81 -10.67 -7.61
N TYR A 177 3.95 -10.49 -8.61
CA TYR A 177 2.66 -9.86 -8.39
C TYR A 177 1.57 -10.45 -9.29
N SER A 178 0.32 -10.46 -8.81
CA SER A 178 -0.82 -11.15 -9.45
C SER A 178 -1.03 -10.84 -10.93
N THR A 179 -0.76 -9.63 -11.37
CA THR A 179 -1.02 -9.19 -12.75
C THR A 179 0.25 -9.01 -13.59
N TYR A 180 1.43 -9.29 -13.02
CA TYR A 180 2.67 -9.19 -13.76
C TYR A 180 2.79 -10.27 -14.83
N LYS A 181 3.32 -9.88 -15.96
CA LYS A 181 3.80 -10.81 -16.99
C LYS A 181 5.23 -11.21 -16.65
N MET A 182 5.70 -12.31 -17.25
CA MET A 182 7.08 -12.77 -17.06
C MET A 182 8.13 -11.68 -17.34
N GLY A 183 7.91 -10.82 -18.34
CA GLY A 183 8.81 -9.71 -18.66
C GLY A 183 8.85 -8.64 -17.57
N ASP A 184 7.72 -8.37 -16.92
CA ASP A 184 7.62 -7.42 -15.80
C ASP A 184 8.42 -7.95 -14.61
N GLU A 185 8.18 -9.20 -14.22
CA GLU A 185 8.90 -9.85 -13.12
C GLU A 185 10.41 -9.86 -13.36
N LEU A 186 10.87 -10.29 -14.54
CA LEU A 186 12.29 -10.31 -14.90
C LEU A 186 12.92 -8.91 -14.83
N SER A 187 12.18 -7.89 -15.28
CA SER A 187 12.65 -6.49 -15.22
C SER A 187 12.83 -6.01 -13.79
N ILE A 188 11.86 -6.29 -12.90
CA ILE A 188 11.94 -5.87 -11.50
C ILE A 188 12.99 -6.68 -10.73
N ARG A 189 13.14 -7.99 -11.00
CA ARG A 189 14.23 -8.80 -10.41
C ARG A 189 15.61 -8.28 -10.80
N ARG A 190 15.80 -7.81 -12.04
CA ARG A 190 17.04 -7.16 -12.46
C ARG A 190 17.29 -5.88 -11.68
N ILE A 191 16.28 -5.00 -11.54
CA ILE A 191 16.38 -3.77 -10.74
C ILE A 191 16.76 -4.10 -9.29
N ALA A 192 16.12 -5.12 -8.68
CA ALA A 192 16.43 -5.56 -7.35
C ALA A 192 17.90 -5.99 -7.21
N SER A 193 18.40 -6.76 -8.16
CA SER A 193 19.82 -7.20 -8.19
C SER A 193 20.79 -6.05 -8.36
N GLU A 194 20.52 -5.11 -9.27
CA GLU A 194 21.37 -3.94 -9.53
C GLU A 194 21.46 -2.99 -8.32
N ARG A 195 20.46 -2.99 -7.44
CA ARG A 195 20.36 -2.11 -6.28
C ARG A 195 20.52 -2.81 -4.93
N ASN A 196 20.81 -4.11 -4.92
CA ASN A 196 20.92 -4.96 -3.72
C ASN A 196 19.64 -4.95 -2.87
N LEU A 197 18.46 -4.92 -3.52
CA LEU A 197 17.19 -4.97 -2.85
C LEU A 197 16.71 -6.42 -2.66
N LEU A 198 16.01 -6.67 -1.56
CA LEU A 198 15.27 -7.90 -1.34
C LEU A 198 14.12 -8.00 -2.35
N ILE A 199 13.75 -9.23 -2.68
CA ILE A 199 12.58 -9.50 -3.52
C ILE A 199 11.42 -9.90 -2.64
N SER A 200 10.28 -9.25 -2.86
CA SER A 200 8.99 -9.59 -2.28
C SER A 200 8.01 -10.02 -3.37
N GLY A 201 6.87 -10.54 -2.93
CA GLY A 201 5.76 -10.82 -3.80
C GLY A 201 4.47 -11.05 -3.03
N GLY A 202 3.35 -10.84 -3.71
CA GLY A 202 2.04 -10.99 -3.10
C GLY A 202 0.88 -10.98 -4.09
N SER A 203 -0.28 -11.45 -3.62
CA SER A 203 -1.50 -11.46 -4.42
C SER A 203 -2.19 -10.10 -4.46
N ASP A 204 -1.89 -9.21 -3.53
CA ASP A 204 -2.62 -7.96 -3.33
C ASP A 204 -4.14 -8.19 -3.18
N TYR A 205 -4.46 -9.19 -2.36
CA TYR A 205 -5.84 -9.62 -2.11
C TYR A 205 -6.62 -8.56 -1.33
N HIS A 206 -7.80 -8.19 -1.85
CA HIS A 206 -8.67 -7.16 -1.27
C HIS A 206 -10.11 -7.65 -1.06
N GLY A 207 -10.29 -8.96 -0.89
CA GLY A 207 -11.61 -9.55 -0.68
C GLY A 207 -12.60 -9.18 -1.78
N LYS A 208 -13.78 -8.71 -1.39
CA LYS A 208 -14.86 -8.33 -2.31
C LYS A 208 -14.51 -7.15 -3.23
N ASN A 209 -13.51 -6.34 -2.86
CA ASN A 209 -13.10 -5.17 -3.66
C ASN A 209 -12.29 -5.55 -4.91
N LYS A 210 -11.61 -6.72 -4.88
CA LYS A 210 -10.90 -7.32 -6.02
C LYS A 210 -11.31 -8.81 -6.14
N PRO A 211 -12.55 -9.13 -6.54
CA PRO A 211 -13.09 -10.49 -6.47
C PRO A 211 -12.40 -11.49 -7.40
N HIS A 212 -11.66 -11.01 -8.40
CA HIS A 212 -10.88 -11.81 -9.34
C HIS A 212 -9.47 -12.16 -8.83
N ILE A 213 -9.05 -11.58 -7.69
CA ILE A 213 -7.76 -11.87 -7.04
C ILE A 213 -8.01 -12.79 -5.85
N GLN A 214 -7.40 -13.97 -5.85
CA GLN A 214 -7.50 -14.92 -4.76
C GLN A 214 -6.34 -14.78 -3.78
N LEU A 215 -6.59 -15.04 -2.50
CA LEU A 215 -5.56 -15.02 -1.48
C LEU A 215 -4.49 -16.08 -1.79
N GLY A 216 -3.22 -15.64 -1.82
CA GLY A 216 -2.06 -16.50 -2.06
C GLY A 216 -1.82 -16.89 -3.51
N THR A 217 -2.85 -17.09 -4.32
CA THR A 217 -2.71 -17.55 -5.71
C THR A 217 -2.98 -16.49 -6.77
N GLY A 218 -3.39 -15.28 -6.35
CA GLY A 218 -3.63 -14.16 -7.25
C GLY A 218 -4.70 -14.47 -8.30
N MET A 219 -4.33 -14.45 -9.57
CA MET A 219 -5.19 -14.85 -10.68
C MET A 219 -5.08 -16.37 -11.00
N GLY A 220 -4.64 -17.19 -10.05
CA GLY A 220 -4.55 -18.64 -10.14
C GLY A 220 -3.18 -19.20 -10.53
N HIS A 221 -2.19 -18.35 -10.77
CA HIS A 221 -0.83 -18.74 -11.18
C HIS A 221 0.29 -18.07 -10.37
N LEU A 222 -0.05 -17.28 -9.37
CA LEU A 222 0.94 -16.66 -8.50
C LEU A 222 1.61 -17.72 -7.61
N PHE A 223 2.92 -17.69 -7.56
CA PHE A 223 3.73 -18.47 -6.63
C PHE A 223 4.84 -17.59 -6.05
N VAL A 224 4.83 -17.41 -4.74
CA VAL A 224 5.87 -16.69 -4.00
C VAL A 224 6.68 -17.70 -3.20
N PRO A 225 7.96 -17.93 -3.57
CA PRO A 225 8.80 -18.90 -2.85
C PRO A 225 9.04 -18.50 -1.39
N TYR A 226 8.98 -19.49 -0.48
CA TYR A 226 9.18 -19.25 0.95
C TYR A 226 10.60 -18.73 1.27
N GLU A 227 11.60 -19.10 0.48
CA GLU A 227 12.99 -18.66 0.61
C GLU A 227 13.14 -17.11 0.54
N LEU A 228 12.15 -16.41 -0.02
CA LEU A 228 12.15 -14.94 -0.01
C LEU A 228 11.86 -14.42 1.40
N LEU A 229 10.98 -15.08 2.15
CA LEU A 229 10.71 -14.74 3.54
C LEU A 229 11.95 -15.03 4.41
N ASP A 230 12.63 -16.16 4.21
CA ASP A 230 13.84 -16.48 4.94
C ASP A 230 14.92 -15.41 4.74
N LYS A 231 15.14 -14.96 3.51
CA LYS A 231 16.07 -13.86 3.21
C LYS A 231 15.71 -12.55 3.90
N MET A 232 14.43 -12.24 4.03
CA MET A 232 13.97 -11.06 4.76
C MET A 232 14.30 -11.18 6.25
N LYS A 233 14.05 -12.34 6.86
CA LYS A 233 14.39 -12.63 8.26
C LYS A 233 15.89 -12.55 8.51
N ASP A 234 16.70 -13.12 7.63
CA ASP A 234 18.17 -13.07 7.73
C ASP A 234 18.68 -11.62 7.70
N SER A 235 18.13 -10.77 6.81
CA SER A 235 18.52 -9.36 6.73
C SER A 235 18.21 -8.60 8.02
N MET A 236 17.08 -8.87 8.66
CA MET A 236 16.72 -8.25 9.94
C MET A 236 17.64 -8.70 11.09
N SER A 237 18.03 -9.98 11.11
CA SER A 237 18.94 -10.53 12.13
C SER A 237 20.30 -9.85 12.08
N ILE A 238 20.84 -9.59 10.89
CA ILE A 238 22.11 -8.89 10.68
C ILE A 238 22.02 -7.44 11.18
N THR A 239 20.93 -6.76 10.89
CA THR A 239 20.71 -5.36 11.27
C THR A 239 20.61 -5.21 12.79
N ASN A 240 19.96 -6.14 13.49
CA ASN A 240 19.83 -6.12 14.95
C ASN A 240 21.18 -6.38 15.63
N THR A 241 21.99 -7.33 15.15
CA THR A 241 23.31 -7.60 15.69
C THR A 241 24.27 -6.41 15.53
N GLN A 242 24.14 -5.64 14.45
CA GLN A 242 24.96 -4.44 14.24
C GLN A 242 24.55 -3.28 15.17
N LYS A 243 23.26 -3.13 15.50
CA LYS A 243 22.82 -2.10 16.47
C LYS A 243 23.35 -2.38 17.88
N GLU A 244 23.30 -3.62 18.34
CA GLU A 244 23.79 -4.02 19.67
C GLU A 244 25.31 -3.78 19.85
N THR A 245 26.10 -3.85 18.77
CA THR A 245 27.55 -3.62 18.80
C THR A 245 27.97 -2.14 18.80
N TYR A 246 27.06 -1.21 18.52
CA TYR A 246 27.33 0.23 18.55
C TYR A 246 26.84 0.90 19.84
N ASP A 247 26.02 0.23 20.65
CA ASP A 247 25.49 0.72 21.91
C ASP A 247 26.30 0.25 23.13
N GLU A 248 27.40 -0.53 22.93
CA GLU A 248 28.44 -0.88 23.91
C GLU A 248 29.67 0.05 23.75
#